data_f619af288307ff8d5580e589d30910a2
#
_entry.id   f619af288307ff8d5580e589d30910a2
#
_cell.length_a   1.000
_cell.length_b   1.000
_cell.length_c   1.000
_cell.angle_alpha   90.00
_cell.angle_beta   90.00
_cell.angle_gamma   90.00
#
_symmetry.space_group_name_H-M   'P 1'
#
loop_
_entity.id
_entity.type
_entity.pdbx_description
1 polymer ?
#
loop_
_entity_poly.entity_id
_entity_poly.type
_entity_poly.pdbx_seq_one_letter_code
_entity_poly.pdbx_strand_id
1 'polypeptide(L)'
;GAFRADGALGQYIIVAPKEDMVIAITQCNRGNGILERKILNDWLLHKVSDKPLRESDSYPNLLNARYSLPVAEGKSSLSKHRKLLDKDIFLNQNSLGWKSIRLTSCGAQLEIAIETAMGELMIFHASNGKWGSDTTHVCPPYSINALGRFSGISRRFLVSSSYGMKNGILCLKILFPNWISG
;
A
#
# COMPACT_ATOMS: atom_id res chain seq x y z
N GLY A 1 -9.91 -28.03 -18.87
CA GLY A 1 -9.25 -27.57 -17.65
C GLY A 1 -9.31 -26.06 -17.52
N ALA A 2 -9.05 -25.58 -16.33
CA ALA A 2 -8.93 -24.15 -16.07
C ALA A 2 -7.60 -23.62 -16.62
N PHE A 3 -7.59 -22.34 -17.00
CA PHE A 3 -6.38 -21.61 -17.40
C PHE A 3 -6.33 -20.26 -16.70
N ARG A 4 -5.15 -19.65 -16.61
CA ARG A 4 -4.98 -18.39 -15.92
C ARG A 4 -3.93 -17.49 -16.57
N ALA A 5 -4.07 -16.19 -16.35
CA ALA A 5 -3.03 -15.20 -16.56
C ALA A 5 -2.44 -14.80 -15.19
N ASP A 6 -1.11 -14.80 -15.12
CA ASP A 6 -0.36 -14.44 -13.90
C ASP A 6 0.23 -13.04 -14.10
N GLY A 7 -0.15 -12.12 -13.21
CA GLY A 7 0.45 -10.80 -13.13
C GLY A 7 1.46 -10.69 -11.98
N ALA A 8 2.33 -9.70 -12.05
CA ALA A 8 3.27 -9.40 -10.98
C ALA A 8 2.54 -9.14 -9.66
N LEU A 9 3.21 -9.45 -8.55
CA LEU A 9 2.71 -9.21 -7.18
C LEU A 9 1.44 -9.98 -6.81
N GLY A 10 1.18 -11.11 -7.48
CA GLY A 10 0.06 -11.98 -7.16
C GLY A 10 -1.28 -11.54 -7.74
N GLN A 11 -1.28 -10.85 -8.85
CA GLN A 11 -2.51 -10.56 -9.60
C GLN A 11 -2.84 -11.73 -10.53
N TYR A 12 -4.09 -12.14 -10.54
CA TYR A 12 -4.54 -13.28 -11.34
C TYR A 12 -5.87 -13.02 -12.03
N ILE A 13 -6.02 -13.56 -13.23
CA ILE A 13 -7.31 -13.82 -13.85
C ILE A 13 -7.36 -15.32 -14.13
N ILE A 14 -8.31 -16.02 -13.54
CA ILE A 14 -8.50 -17.45 -13.67
C ILE A 14 -9.82 -17.72 -14.35
N VAL A 15 -9.80 -18.50 -15.41
CA VAL A 15 -11.00 -18.92 -16.14
C VAL A 15 -11.16 -20.42 -15.96
N ALA A 16 -12.29 -20.83 -15.42
CA ALA A 16 -12.69 -22.22 -15.21
C ALA A 16 -13.96 -22.52 -16.04
N PRO A 17 -13.79 -22.91 -17.33
CA PRO A 17 -14.92 -23.06 -18.27
C PRO A 17 -15.91 -24.15 -17.88
N LYS A 18 -15.47 -25.21 -17.21
CA LYS A 18 -16.37 -26.28 -16.76
C LYS A 18 -17.31 -25.82 -15.64
N GLU A 19 -16.83 -24.92 -14.82
CA GLU A 19 -17.54 -24.35 -13.69
C GLU A 19 -18.26 -23.04 -14.05
N ASP A 20 -18.21 -22.63 -15.35
CA ASP A 20 -18.71 -21.34 -15.84
C ASP A 20 -18.31 -20.15 -14.96
N MET A 21 -17.02 -20.12 -14.59
CA MET A 21 -16.51 -19.21 -13.56
C MET A 21 -15.28 -18.44 -14.02
N VAL A 22 -15.24 -17.16 -13.66
CA VAL A 22 -14.06 -16.30 -13.77
C VAL A 22 -13.72 -15.72 -12.40
N ILE A 23 -12.45 -15.82 -12.00
CA ILE A 23 -11.95 -15.26 -10.75
C ILE A 23 -10.90 -14.21 -11.09
N ALA A 24 -11.10 -12.98 -10.62
CA ALA A 24 -10.13 -11.91 -10.71
C ALA A 24 -9.59 -11.58 -9.32
N ILE A 25 -8.27 -11.57 -9.17
CA ILE A 25 -7.58 -11.24 -7.93
C ILE A 25 -6.69 -10.04 -8.20
N THR A 26 -6.90 -8.96 -7.44
CA THR A 26 -6.06 -7.78 -7.46
C THR A 26 -5.41 -7.62 -6.10
N GLN A 27 -4.09 -7.61 -6.06
CA GLN A 27 -3.32 -7.48 -4.82
C GLN A 27 -1.91 -6.95 -5.09
N CYS A 28 -1.21 -6.61 -4.03
CA CYS A 28 0.21 -6.28 -4.05
C CYS A 28 0.90 -7.14 -2.97
N ASN A 29 1.26 -8.37 -3.33
CA ASN A 29 1.85 -9.35 -2.43
C ASN A 29 3.20 -9.84 -2.96
N ARG A 30 4.24 -9.76 -2.13
CA ARG A 30 5.59 -10.26 -2.47
C ARG A 30 5.74 -11.79 -2.39
N GLY A 31 4.73 -12.50 -1.90
CA GLY A 31 4.76 -13.93 -1.59
C GLY A 31 4.59 -14.88 -2.76
N ASN A 32 4.89 -14.50 -3.99
CA ASN A 32 4.79 -15.35 -5.20
C ASN A 32 3.44 -16.06 -5.40
N GLY A 33 2.37 -15.58 -4.76
CA GLY A 33 1.02 -16.11 -4.89
C GLY A 33 0.83 -17.53 -4.36
N ILE A 34 1.70 -18.02 -3.47
CA ILE A 34 1.59 -19.37 -2.91
C ILE A 34 0.31 -19.52 -2.08
N LEU A 35 0.02 -18.53 -1.24
CA LEU A 35 -1.16 -18.54 -0.38
C LEU A 35 -2.45 -18.49 -1.20
N GLU A 36 -2.50 -17.65 -2.21
CA GLU A 36 -3.64 -17.47 -3.10
C GLU A 36 -3.92 -18.77 -3.87
N ARG A 37 -2.87 -19.39 -4.43
CA ARG A 37 -3.01 -20.71 -5.11
C ARG A 37 -3.52 -21.77 -4.17
N LYS A 38 -3.05 -21.77 -2.93
CA LYS A 38 -3.51 -22.73 -1.91
C LYS A 38 -4.99 -22.49 -1.58
N ILE A 39 -5.41 -21.26 -1.35
CA ILE A 39 -6.82 -20.92 -1.11
C ILE A 39 -7.70 -21.34 -2.29
N LEU A 40 -7.27 -21.04 -3.51
CA LEU A 40 -8.00 -21.42 -4.71
C LEU A 40 -8.12 -22.94 -4.86
N ASN A 41 -7.01 -23.67 -4.78
CA ASN A 41 -6.99 -25.11 -5.01
C ASN A 41 -7.60 -25.90 -3.85
N ASP A 42 -7.23 -25.57 -2.61
CA ASP A 42 -7.56 -26.39 -1.44
C ASP A 42 -8.93 -26.07 -0.86
N TRP A 43 -9.45 -24.88 -1.17
CA TRP A 43 -10.70 -24.44 -0.56
C TRP A 43 -11.77 -24.04 -1.58
N LEU A 44 -11.50 -23.08 -2.48
CA LEU A 44 -12.53 -22.49 -3.34
C LEU A 44 -13.02 -23.49 -4.39
N LEU A 45 -12.13 -24.11 -5.16
CA LEU A 45 -12.50 -25.02 -6.25
C LEU A 45 -13.29 -26.25 -5.75
N HIS A 46 -13.04 -26.72 -4.53
CA HIS A 46 -13.80 -27.81 -3.93
C HIS A 46 -15.19 -27.40 -3.43
N LYS A 47 -15.49 -26.10 -3.39
CA LYS A 47 -16.81 -25.58 -2.97
C LYS A 47 -17.70 -25.22 -4.14
N VAL A 48 -17.17 -25.22 -5.35
CA VAL A 48 -17.97 -24.99 -6.56
C VAL A 48 -18.89 -26.19 -6.77
N SER A 49 -20.16 -25.92 -7.04
CA SER A 49 -21.22 -26.92 -7.18
C SER A 49 -22.20 -26.46 -8.27
N ASP A 50 -22.74 -27.42 -9.00
CA ASP A 50 -23.79 -27.19 -10.02
C ASP A 50 -25.16 -26.85 -9.40
N LYS A 51 -25.25 -26.87 -8.08
CA LYS A 51 -26.47 -26.51 -7.37
C LYS A 51 -26.60 -25.00 -7.23
N PRO A 52 -27.81 -24.45 -7.41
CA PRO A 52 -28.05 -23.04 -7.13
C PRO A 52 -27.60 -22.69 -5.71
N LEU A 53 -26.90 -21.57 -5.57
CA LEU A 53 -26.56 -21.06 -4.25
C LEU A 53 -27.85 -20.62 -3.55
N ARG A 54 -27.95 -20.95 -2.26
CA ARG A 54 -29.03 -20.38 -1.43
C ARG A 54 -28.82 -18.89 -1.29
N GLU A 55 -29.90 -18.14 -1.31
CA GLU A 55 -29.84 -16.72 -0.92
C GLU A 55 -29.19 -16.62 0.46
N SER A 56 -28.26 -15.70 0.57
CA SER A 56 -27.51 -15.45 1.80
C SER A 56 -27.69 -13.99 2.22
N ASP A 57 -28.07 -13.78 3.47
CA ASP A 57 -28.16 -12.45 4.08
C ASP A 57 -26.82 -11.72 4.10
N SER A 58 -25.71 -12.46 3.86
CA SER A 58 -24.36 -11.90 3.78
C SER A 58 -24.09 -11.17 2.47
N TYR A 59 -24.83 -11.46 1.40
CA TYR A 59 -24.58 -10.89 0.07
C TYR A 59 -24.74 -9.35 0.02
N PRO A 60 -25.79 -8.74 0.59
CA PRO A 60 -25.90 -7.29 0.69
C PRO A 60 -24.76 -6.66 1.48
N ASN A 61 -24.30 -7.33 2.54
CA ASN A 61 -23.17 -6.86 3.34
C ASN A 61 -21.87 -6.86 2.55
N LEU A 62 -21.63 -7.87 1.71
CA LEU A 62 -20.47 -7.94 0.82
C LEU A 62 -20.50 -6.84 -0.25
N LEU A 63 -21.64 -6.59 -0.87
CA LEU A 63 -21.80 -5.52 -1.88
C LEU A 63 -21.56 -4.13 -1.29
N ASN A 64 -21.92 -3.93 -0.04
CA ASN A 64 -21.77 -2.66 0.68
C ASN A 64 -20.47 -2.57 1.46
N ALA A 65 -19.67 -3.64 1.49
CA ALA A 65 -18.41 -3.66 2.22
C ALA A 65 -17.42 -2.67 1.59
N ARG A 66 -16.99 -1.69 2.38
CA ARG A 66 -15.93 -0.76 2.01
C ARG A 66 -14.63 -1.21 2.64
N TYR A 67 -13.72 -1.69 1.80
CA TYR A 67 -12.40 -2.08 2.24
C TYR A 67 -11.46 -0.89 2.13
N SER A 68 -10.91 -0.45 3.26
CA SER A 68 -9.85 0.55 3.31
C SER A 68 -8.61 -0.04 3.97
N LEU A 69 -7.45 0.33 3.47
CA LEU A 69 -6.20 -0.02 4.14
C LEU A 69 -6.15 0.66 5.51
N PRO A 70 -5.71 -0.06 6.57
CA PRO A 70 -5.64 0.51 7.90
C PRO A 70 -4.58 1.62 7.94
N VAL A 71 -4.96 2.77 8.48
CA VAL A 71 -4.08 3.91 8.73
C VAL A 71 -3.02 3.58 9.79
N ALA A 72 -2.05 4.48 9.98
CA ALA A 72 -1.09 4.37 11.08
C ALA A 72 -1.83 4.43 12.43
N GLU A 73 -1.51 3.49 13.31
CA GLU A 73 -2.12 3.41 14.63
C GLU A 73 -1.62 4.54 15.54
N GLY A 74 -2.50 4.98 16.44
CA GLY A 74 -2.15 5.93 17.50
C GLY A 74 -2.87 7.27 17.42
N LYS A 75 -2.61 8.10 18.42
CA LYS A 75 -3.25 9.41 18.59
C LYS A 75 -2.42 10.51 17.90
N SER A 76 -3.05 11.66 17.62
CA SER A 76 -2.40 12.84 17.00
C SER A 76 -1.46 13.63 17.91
N SER A 77 -1.20 13.17 19.13
CA SER A 77 -0.51 13.94 20.18
C SER A 77 0.98 14.15 19.89
N LEU A 78 1.31 14.94 18.86
CA LEU A 78 2.66 15.44 18.61
C LEU A 78 3.12 16.49 19.62
N SER A 79 2.20 17.16 20.30
CA SER A 79 2.51 18.23 21.26
C SER A 79 3.44 17.78 22.39
N LYS A 80 3.34 16.52 22.81
CA LYS A 80 4.23 15.90 23.81
C LYS A 80 5.60 15.50 23.25
N HIS A 81 5.77 15.51 21.92
CA HIS A 81 6.95 15.03 21.22
C HIS A 81 7.61 16.12 20.37
N ARG A 82 7.53 17.38 20.82
CA ARG A 82 8.17 18.54 20.16
C ARG A 82 9.66 18.32 19.83
N LYS A 83 10.32 17.42 20.57
CA LYS A 83 11.73 17.06 20.31
C LYS A 83 11.96 16.41 18.96
N LEU A 84 10.91 15.88 18.30
CA LEU A 84 11.00 15.26 16.97
C LEU A 84 10.72 16.26 15.85
N LEU A 85 10.16 17.44 16.18
CA LEU A 85 9.73 18.41 15.18
C LEU A 85 10.85 19.43 14.84
N ASP A 86 10.75 19.98 13.65
CA ASP A 86 11.52 21.12 13.14
C ASP A 86 13.04 20.94 13.11
N LYS A 87 13.50 19.67 13.04
CA LYS A 87 14.91 19.33 12.90
C LYS A 87 15.11 18.15 11.98
N ASP A 88 16.29 18.04 11.41
CA ASP A 88 16.69 16.88 10.63
C ASP A 88 17.03 15.71 11.55
N ILE A 89 16.37 14.59 11.31
CA ILE A 89 16.65 13.30 11.94
C ILE A 89 17.46 12.48 10.94
N PHE A 90 18.73 12.37 11.16
CA PHE A 90 19.61 11.59 10.31
C PHE A 90 19.39 10.09 10.56
N LEU A 91 19.30 9.35 9.46
CA LEU A 91 19.06 7.91 9.48
C LEU A 91 20.37 7.16 9.26
N ASN A 92 20.54 6.02 9.90
CA ASN A 92 21.56 5.06 9.53
C ASN A 92 21.30 4.52 8.14
N GLN A 93 22.32 3.92 7.51
CA GLN A 93 22.17 3.25 6.23
C GLN A 93 20.95 2.29 6.27
N ASN A 94 20.06 2.42 5.31
CA ASN A 94 18.82 1.68 5.28
C ASN A 94 18.43 1.29 3.83
N SER A 95 17.57 0.29 3.72
CA SER A 95 17.11 -0.24 2.42
C SER A 95 16.24 0.73 1.60
N LEU A 96 15.76 1.81 2.21
CA LEU A 96 14.95 2.82 1.53
C LEU A 96 15.81 3.89 0.84
N GLY A 97 17.12 3.92 1.12
CA GLY A 97 18.01 4.94 0.60
C GLY A 97 17.68 6.35 1.14
N TRP A 98 17.10 6.44 2.32
CA TRP A 98 16.76 7.71 2.96
C TRP A 98 17.90 8.15 3.88
N LYS A 99 18.32 9.41 3.73
CA LYS A 99 19.42 10.02 4.48
C LYS A 99 18.92 10.72 5.74
N SER A 100 17.87 11.52 5.60
CA SER A 100 17.28 12.26 6.71
C SER A 100 15.77 12.43 6.55
N ILE A 101 15.10 12.66 7.68
CA ILE A 101 13.67 12.99 7.75
C ILE A 101 13.53 14.24 8.60
N ARG A 102 12.77 15.23 8.11
CA ARG A 102 12.29 16.36 8.90
C ARG A 102 10.78 16.28 9.03
N LEU A 103 10.29 16.57 10.22
CA LEU A 103 8.87 16.56 10.56
C LEU A 103 8.48 17.95 11.01
N THR A 104 7.47 18.55 10.35
CA THR A 104 6.97 19.87 10.70
C THR A 104 5.46 19.80 10.95
N SER A 105 5.01 20.37 12.05
CA SER A 105 3.57 20.42 12.35
C SER A 105 2.90 21.47 11.47
N CYS A 106 1.96 21.05 10.65
CA CYS A 106 1.22 21.91 9.71
C CYS A 106 -0.29 21.82 10.00
N GLY A 107 -0.75 22.58 10.98
CA GLY A 107 -2.15 22.53 11.43
C GLY A 107 -2.56 21.16 11.94
N ALA A 108 -3.51 20.51 11.26
CA ALA A 108 -3.99 19.17 11.58
C ALA A 108 -3.16 18.05 10.92
N GLN A 109 -2.15 18.40 10.12
CA GLN A 109 -1.30 17.46 9.39
C GLN A 109 0.14 17.53 9.87
N LEU A 110 0.91 16.52 9.51
CA LEU A 110 2.35 16.45 9.69
C LEU A 110 3.00 16.53 8.30
N GLU A 111 3.71 17.61 8.04
CA GLU A 111 4.58 17.68 6.88
C GLU A 111 5.80 16.79 7.11
N ILE A 112 6.12 15.99 6.12
CA ILE A 112 7.25 15.07 6.12
C ILE A 112 8.14 15.42 4.95
N ALA A 113 9.36 15.84 5.23
CA ALA A 113 10.40 16.06 4.24
C ALA A 113 11.46 14.98 4.38
N ILE A 114 11.71 14.23 3.31
CA ILE A 114 12.68 13.13 3.26
C ILE A 114 13.76 13.48 2.25
N GLU A 115 15.01 13.53 2.70
CA GLU A 115 16.17 13.62 1.82
C GLU A 115 16.67 12.21 1.51
N THR A 116 16.80 11.89 0.23
CA THR A 116 17.36 10.62 -0.23
C THR A 116 18.89 10.65 -0.20
N ALA A 117 19.52 9.48 -0.27
CA ALA A 117 20.99 9.37 -0.39
C ALA A 117 21.52 10.02 -1.68
N MET A 118 20.67 10.22 -2.69
CA MET A 118 21.00 10.90 -3.94
C MET A 118 20.82 12.43 -3.86
N GLY A 119 20.40 12.96 -2.70
CA GLY A 119 20.17 14.39 -2.50
C GLY A 119 18.81 14.89 -3.04
N GLU A 120 17.90 13.99 -3.42
CA GLU A 120 16.55 14.37 -3.82
C GLU A 120 15.70 14.63 -2.57
N LEU A 121 14.82 15.62 -2.64
CA LEU A 121 13.93 16.00 -1.54
C LEU A 121 12.48 15.67 -1.87
N MET A 122 11.86 14.81 -1.05
CA MET A 122 10.45 14.43 -1.14
C MET A 122 9.68 15.09 0.00
N ILE A 123 8.64 15.87 -0.31
CA ILE A 123 7.80 16.55 0.68
C ILE A 123 6.35 16.12 0.47
N PHE A 124 5.67 15.74 1.55
CA PHE A 124 4.25 15.38 1.54
C PHE A 124 3.64 15.50 2.94
N HIS A 125 2.31 15.45 3.04
CA HIS A 125 1.57 15.64 4.29
C HIS A 125 0.87 14.38 4.74
N ALA A 126 1.16 13.95 5.96
CA ALA A 126 0.48 12.83 6.60
C ALA A 126 -0.66 13.31 7.49
N SER A 127 -1.76 12.58 7.50
CA SER A 127 -2.91 12.85 8.35
C SER A 127 -3.02 11.83 9.49
N ASN A 128 -3.56 12.23 10.64
CA ASN A 128 -3.85 11.30 11.72
C ASN A 128 -5.25 10.70 11.58
N GLY A 129 -5.37 9.40 11.76
CA GLY A 129 -6.66 8.68 11.71
C GLY A 129 -7.31 8.59 10.34
N LYS A 130 -6.67 9.11 9.31
CA LYS A 130 -7.09 9.03 7.91
C LYS A 130 -5.90 9.06 6.98
N TRP A 131 -6.07 8.67 5.72
CA TRP A 131 -5.07 8.84 4.68
C TRP A 131 -5.05 10.30 4.21
N GLY A 132 -3.88 10.92 4.22
CA GLY A 132 -3.57 12.13 3.45
C GLY A 132 -3.25 11.74 2.02
N SER A 133 -3.41 12.67 1.08
CA SER A 133 -3.07 12.45 -0.33
C SER A 133 -2.23 13.63 -0.84
N ASP A 134 -1.13 13.29 -1.48
CA ASP A 134 -0.17 14.25 -2.02
C ASP A 134 0.51 13.69 -3.27
N THR A 135 1.44 14.42 -3.85
CA THR A 135 2.23 13.98 -5.00
C THR A 135 3.70 14.33 -4.82
N THR A 136 4.58 13.50 -5.39
CA THR A 136 6.03 13.75 -5.44
C THR A 136 6.57 13.44 -6.83
N HIS A 137 7.72 14.04 -7.17
CA HIS A 137 8.50 13.70 -8.35
C HIS A 137 9.70 12.80 -8.04
N VAL A 138 9.95 12.55 -6.75
CA VAL A 138 11.01 11.65 -6.29
C VAL A 138 10.53 10.21 -6.43
N CYS A 139 11.37 9.36 -7.01
CA CYS A 139 11.05 7.96 -7.24
C CYS A 139 10.88 7.21 -5.91
N PRO A 140 9.84 6.37 -5.77
CA PRO A 140 9.67 5.55 -4.59
C PRO A 140 10.88 4.63 -4.32
N PRO A 141 11.29 4.43 -3.05
CA PRO A 141 12.55 3.78 -2.68
C PRO A 141 12.62 2.29 -3.04
N TYR A 142 11.50 1.65 -3.27
CA TYR A 142 11.40 0.23 -3.60
C TYR A 142 11.12 -0.06 -5.08
N SER A 143 11.27 0.95 -5.93
CA SER A 143 11.10 0.76 -7.36
C SER A 143 12.34 0.08 -7.96
N ILE A 144 12.23 -1.22 -8.17
CA ILE A 144 13.27 -1.96 -8.87
C ILE A 144 13.24 -1.58 -10.35
N ASN A 145 14.32 -0.98 -10.86
CA ASN A 145 14.51 -0.63 -12.28
C ASN A 145 13.41 0.26 -12.88
N ALA A 146 12.92 1.21 -12.11
CA ALA A 146 11.93 2.18 -12.56
C ALA A 146 12.33 2.90 -13.85
N LEU A 147 13.61 3.19 -14.02
CA LEU A 147 14.14 3.92 -15.17
C LEU A 147 14.16 3.11 -16.46
N GLY A 148 14.31 1.79 -16.41
CA GLY A 148 14.39 0.95 -17.62
C GLY A 148 13.05 0.67 -18.28
N ARG A 149 12.05 0.26 -17.51
CA ARG A 149 10.72 -0.11 -18.03
C ARG A 149 9.75 1.06 -18.22
N PHE A 150 9.94 2.14 -17.49
CA PHE A 150 8.99 3.25 -17.42
C PHE A 150 9.63 4.61 -17.69
N SER A 151 10.73 4.64 -18.44
CA SER A 151 11.47 5.87 -18.76
C SER A 151 10.67 6.95 -19.51
N GLY A 152 9.51 6.61 -20.05
CA GLY A 152 8.60 7.55 -20.71
C GLY A 152 7.40 7.97 -19.90
N ILE A 153 7.23 7.48 -18.67
CA ILE A 153 6.09 7.80 -17.82
C ILE A 153 6.36 9.09 -17.06
N SER A 154 5.34 9.94 -16.98
CA SER A 154 5.36 11.14 -16.11
C SER A 154 5.81 10.77 -14.70
N ARG A 155 6.88 11.40 -14.21
CA ARG A 155 7.46 11.18 -12.87
C ARG A 155 6.60 11.84 -11.79
N ARG A 156 5.30 11.66 -11.83
CA ARG A 156 4.40 12.15 -10.81
C ARG A 156 3.83 10.97 -10.03
N PHE A 157 4.31 10.77 -8.82
CA PHE A 157 3.89 9.69 -7.94
C PHE A 157 2.86 10.21 -6.95
N LEU A 158 1.74 9.51 -6.81
CA LEU A 158 0.79 9.75 -5.73
C LEU A 158 1.39 9.23 -4.42
N VAL A 159 1.24 10.02 -3.36
CA VAL A 159 1.65 9.64 -2.01
C VAL A 159 0.41 9.62 -1.13
N SER A 160 0.10 8.49 -0.55
CA SER A 160 -0.90 8.38 0.51
C SER A 160 -0.19 8.11 1.82
N SER A 161 -0.41 8.97 2.80
CA SER A 161 0.31 8.88 4.06
C SER A 161 -0.57 9.13 5.27
N SER A 162 -0.25 8.44 6.35
CA SER A 162 -0.90 8.60 7.65
C SER A 162 0.13 8.50 8.77
N TYR A 163 -0.15 9.16 9.91
CA TYR A 163 0.70 9.07 11.08
C TYR A 163 -0.13 8.82 12.35
N GLY A 164 0.53 8.30 13.38
CA GLY A 164 -0.01 8.15 14.71
C GLY A 164 1.07 7.96 15.76
N MET A 165 0.78 8.33 16.99
CA MET A 165 1.68 8.14 18.14
C MET A 165 1.15 7.00 19.00
N LYS A 166 1.90 5.90 19.12
CA LYS A 166 1.56 4.75 19.96
C LYS A 166 2.73 4.46 20.89
N ASN A 167 2.49 4.48 22.18
CA ASN A 167 3.50 4.21 23.23
C ASN A 167 4.78 5.07 23.10
N GLY A 168 4.64 6.34 22.74
CA GLY A 168 5.78 7.25 22.53
C GLY A 168 6.54 7.07 21.23
N ILE A 169 6.10 6.17 20.37
CA ILE A 169 6.71 5.89 19.06
C ILE A 169 5.85 6.55 17.99
N LEU A 170 6.47 7.30 17.09
CA LEU A 170 5.82 7.81 15.88
C LEU A 170 5.76 6.70 14.84
N CYS A 171 4.55 6.33 14.46
CA CYS A 171 4.27 5.41 13.37
C CYS A 171 3.87 6.20 12.13
N LEU A 172 4.59 6.00 11.03
CA LEU A 172 4.28 6.54 9.71
C LEU A 172 3.92 5.39 8.78
N LYS A 173 2.84 5.58 8.02
CA LYS A 173 2.53 4.71 6.87
C LYS A 173 2.55 5.57 5.61
N ILE A 174 3.32 5.14 4.64
CA ILE A 174 3.51 5.83 3.36
C ILE A 174 3.29 4.80 2.26
N LEU A 175 2.40 5.12 1.33
CA LEU A 175 2.07 4.31 0.17
C LEU A 175 2.19 5.14 -1.09
N PHE A 176 2.59 4.52 -2.19
CA PHE A 176 2.60 5.10 -3.52
C PHE A 176 1.58 4.36 -4.41
N PRO A 177 0.29 4.76 -4.39
CA PRO A 177 -0.80 3.97 -4.97
C PRO A 177 -0.72 3.78 -6.49
N ASN A 178 -0.10 4.72 -7.20
CA ASN A 178 0.09 4.64 -8.65
C ASN A 178 1.45 4.09 -9.06
N TRP A 179 2.16 3.44 -8.15
CA TRP A 179 3.46 2.85 -8.42
C TRP A 179 3.48 1.37 -8.08
N ILE A 180 4.12 0.58 -8.95
CA ILE A 180 4.32 -0.84 -8.71
C ILE A 180 5.41 -0.99 -7.65
N SER A 181 5.01 -1.23 -6.42
CA SER A 181 5.92 -1.61 -5.35
C SER A 181 6.28 -3.07 -5.51
N GLY A 182 7.52 -3.34 -5.86
CA GLY A 182 8.06 -4.69 -5.80
C GLY A 182 8.44 -5.09 -4.39
#